data_e54a665737b58ec44bd8e20d0719b615
#
_entry.id   e54a665737b58ec44bd8e20d0719b615
#
_cell.length_a   1.000
_cell.length_b   1.000
_cell.length_c   1.000
_cell.angle_alpha   90.00
_cell.angle_beta   90.00
_cell.angle_gamma   90.00
#
_symmetry.space_group_name_H-M   'P 1'
#
loop_
_entity.id
_entity.type
_entity.pdbx_description
1 polymer ?
#
loop_
_entity_poly.entity_id
_entity_poly.type
_entity_poly.pdbx_seq_one_letter_code
_entity_poly.pdbx_strand_id
1 'polypeptide(L)'
;MKKTLLALIATALFVAACSKVNQENFLKVQEGMSEEQVISLLGRPTESNSVNVLGVSGTASRWVAGDTAITVRFVNGKVAFKSFDKAGDKGK
;
A
#
# COMPACT_ATOMS: atom_id res chain seq x y z
N MET A 1 -34.17 7.02 13.21
CA MET A 1 -34.01 5.74 12.89
C MET A 1 -33.13 5.50 11.75
N LYS A 2 -33.39 6.05 10.62
CA LYS A 2 -32.54 5.82 9.49
C LYS A 2 -31.13 6.24 9.68
N LYS A 3 -30.92 7.27 10.45
CA LYS A 3 -29.57 7.73 10.68
C LYS A 3 -28.74 6.71 11.41
N THR A 4 -29.38 5.95 12.26
CA THR A 4 -28.66 4.95 13.02
C THR A 4 -28.14 3.86 12.10
N LEU A 5 -28.88 3.51 11.08
CA LEU A 5 -28.44 2.50 10.18
C LEU A 5 -27.22 2.94 9.39
N LEU A 6 -27.20 4.22 9.04
CA LEU A 6 -26.07 4.70 8.31
C LEU A 6 -24.80 4.63 9.14
N ALA A 7 -24.91 4.86 10.39
CA ALA A 7 -23.75 4.80 11.25
C ALA A 7 -23.19 3.39 11.30
N LEU A 8 -24.04 2.40 11.30
CA LEU A 8 -23.60 1.04 11.34
C LEU A 8 -22.89 0.64 10.06
N ILE A 9 -23.36 1.15 8.95
CA ILE A 9 -22.74 0.85 7.69
C ILE A 9 -21.36 1.44 7.64
N ALA A 10 -21.19 2.64 8.17
CA ALA A 10 -19.89 3.27 8.18
C ALA A 10 -18.89 2.45 8.96
N THR A 11 -19.34 1.86 10.05
CA THR A 11 -18.47 1.05 10.86
C THR A 11 -17.99 -0.18 10.10
N ALA A 12 -18.88 -0.77 9.35
CA ALA A 12 -18.51 -1.94 8.59
C ALA A 12 -17.46 -1.60 7.54
N LEU A 13 -17.58 -0.45 6.91
CA LEU A 13 -16.61 -0.06 5.93
C LEU A 13 -15.25 0.14 6.55
N PHE A 14 -15.22 0.64 7.77
CA PHE A 14 -13.98 0.84 8.43
C PHE A 14 -13.26 -0.48 8.62
N VAL A 15 -13.96 -1.52 8.96
CA VAL A 15 -13.34 -2.82 9.16
C VAL A 15 -12.78 -3.33 7.84
N ALA A 16 -13.50 -3.13 6.77
CA ALA A 16 -13.03 -3.60 5.48
C ALA A 16 -11.73 -2.94 5.08
N ALA A 17 -11.52 -1.72 5.50
CA ALA A 17 -10.31 -1.02 5.14
C ALA A 17 -9.06 -1.65 5.71
N CYS A 18 -9.17 -2.46 6.74
CA CYS A 18 -8.01 -3.07 7.33
C CYS A 18 -7.42 -4.18 6.48
N SER A 19 -8.09 -4.58 5.43
CA SER A 19 -7.62 -5.68 4.62
C SER A 19 -7.06 -5.28 3.28
N LYS A 20 -6.58 -4.07 3.14
CA LYS A 20 -6.08 -3.63 1.86
C LYS A 20 -4.75 -4.22 1.45
N VAL A 21 -3.96 -4.67 2.38
CA VAL A 21 -2.65 -5.22 2.04
C VAL A 21 -2.81 -6.70 1.76
N ASN A 22 -3.06 -7.04 0.53
CA ASN A 22 -3.27 -8.44 0.13
C ASN A 22 -2.83 -8.62 -1.31
N GLN A 23 -2.81 -9.86 -1.76
CA GLN A 23 -2.34 -10.17 -3.09
C GLN A 23 -3.24 -9.58 -4.16
N GLU A 24 -4.52 -9.55 -3.93
CA GLU A 24 -5.43 -9.01 -4.90
C GLU A 24 -5.14 -7.55 -5.18
N ASN A 25 -4.93 -6.74 -4.16
CA ASN A 25 -4.61 -5.34 -4.35
C ASN A 25 -3.20 -5.16 -4.88
N PHE A 26 -2.29 -6.03 -4.50
CA PHE A 26 -0.93 -5.98 -5.03
C PHE A 26 -0.96 -6.14 -6.55
N LEU A 27 -1.79 -7.03 -7.05
CA LEU A 27 -1.86 -7.25 -8.49
C LEU A 27 -2.42 -6.05 -9.24
N LYS A 28 -3.14 -5.19 -8.55
CA LYS A 28 -3.69 -4.00 -9.19
C LYS A 28 -2.66 -2.88 -9.31
N VAL A 29 -1.56 -2.97 -8.60
CA VAL A 29 -0.52 -1.96 -8.67
C VAL A 29 0.24 -2.18 -9.97
N GLN A 30 0.36 -1.14 -10.78
CA GLN A 30 1.02 -1.26 -12.07
C GLN A 30 2.09 -0.21 -12.24
N GLU A 31 3.05 -0.49 -13.09
CA GLU A 31 4.11 0.46 -13.36
C GLU A 31 3.53 1.75 -13.89
N GLY A 32 4.07 2.84 -13.48
CA GLY A 32 3.59 4.14 -13.92
C GLY A 32 2.52 4.74 -13.04
N MET A 33 1.98 3.98 -12.08
CA MET A 33 1.00 4.54 -11.18
C MET A 33 1.65 5.54 -10.25
N SER A 34 0.93 6.55 -9.82
CA SER A 34 1.46 7.53 -8.88
C SER A 34 1.43 6.94 -7.46
N GLU A 35 2.15 7.57 -6.56
CA GLU A 35 2.14 7.13 -5.17
C GLU A 35 0.74 7.22 -4.61
N GLU A 36 -0.02 8.25 -4.95
CA GLU A 36 -1.37 8.39 -4.45
C GLU A 36 -2.27 7.26 -4.91
N GLN A 37 -2.10 6.81 -6.13
CA GLN A 37 -2.90 5.72 -6.62
C GLN A 37 -2.59 4.43 -5.88
N VAL A 38 -1.33 4.19 -5.58
CA VAL A 38 -0.93 3.01 -4.85
C VAL A 38 -1.46 3.07 -3.43
N ILE A 39 -1.42 4.23 -2.81
CA ILE A 39 -1.94 4.39 -1.45
C ILE A 39 -3.44 4.15 -1.43
N SER A 40 -4.15 4.53 -2.48
CA SER A 40 -5.58 4.27 -2.49
C SER A 40 -5.88 2.78 -2.61
N LEU A 41 -4.96 2.00 -3.17
CA LEU A 41 -5.14 0.57 -3.27
C LEU A 41 -4.66 -0.16 -2.02
N LEU A 42 -3.55 0.23 -1.47
CA LEU A 42 -2.91 -0.50 -0.38
C LEU A 42 -3.01 0.17 0.99
N GLY A 43 -3.44 1.41 1.03
CA GLY A 43 -3.50 2.16 2.27
C GLY A 43 -2.18 2.84 2.53
N ARG A 44 -1.98 3.38 3.71
CA ARG A 44 -0.75 4.04 4.05
C ARG A 44 0.34 3.03 4.24
N PRO A 45 1.55 3.31 3.77
CA PRO A 45 2.64 2.35 3.93
C PRO A 45 3.08 2.26 5.39
N THR A 46 3.58 1.11 5.77
CA THR A 46 4.13 0.89 7.08
C THR A 46 5.43 1.65 7.22
N GLU A 47 6.22 1.67 6.15
CA GLU A 47 7.48 2.39 6.13
C GLU A 47 7.67 3.01 4.77
N SER A 48 8.36 4.11 4.72
CA SER A 48 8.65 4.74 3.45
C SER A 48 9.94 5.53 3.55
N ASN A 49 10.82 5.34 2.60
CA ASN A 49 12.11 6.03 2.56
C ASN A 49 12.31 6.65 1.19
N SER A 50 12.77 7.87 1.16
CA SER A 50 12.99 8.56 -0.09
C SER A 50 14.40 9.08 -0.18
N VAL A 51 14.96 9.08 -1.38
CA VAL A 51 16.27 9.66 -1.63
C VAL A 51 16.19 10.45 -2.91
N ASN A 52 17.06 11.44 -3.04
CA ASN A 52 17.12 12.26 -4.19
C ASN A 52 18.56 12.33 -4.63
N VAL A 53 18.85 11.83 -5.79
CA VAL A 53 20.23 11.79 -6.29
C VAL A 53 20.25 12.34 -7.70
N LEU A 54 21.02 13.39 -7.89
CA LEU A 54 21.19 13.98 -9.22
C LEU A 54 19.87 14.31 -9.91
N GLY A 55 18.93 14.80 -9.14
CA GLY A 55 17.64 15.19 -9.71
C GLY A 55 16.64 14.07 -9.89
N VAL A 56 17.01 12.85 -9.53
CA VAL A 56 16.10 11.74 -9.58
C VAL A 56 15.64 11.39 -8.19
N SER A 57 14.35 11.31 -8.02
CA SER A 57 13.77 11.01 -6.72
C SER A 57 13.40 9.54 -6.67
N GLY A 58 13.82 8.84 -5.65
CA GLY A 58 13.49 7.43 -5.46
C GLY A 58 12.82 7.24 -4.12
N THR A 59 11.74 6.50 -4.08
CA THR A 59 11.02 6.21 -2.83
C THR A 59 10.80 4.71 -2.74
N ALA A 60 11.07 4.13 -1.60
CA ALA A 60 10.77 2.73 -1.35
C ALA A 60 9.75 2.70 -0.23
N SER A 61 8.58 2.17 -0.52
CA SER A 61 7.50 2.07 0.46
C SER A 61 7.20 0.62 0.73
N ARG A 62 6.89 0.30 1.96
CA ARG A 62 6.64 -1.07 2.35
C ARG A 62 5.36 -1.14 3.16
N TRP A 63 4.52 -2.09 2.83
CA TRP A 63 3.26 -2.32 3.51
C TRP A 63 3.34 -3.70 4.15
N VAL A 64 3.12 -3.79 5.46
CA VAL A 64 3.19 -5.06 6.16
C VAL A 64 1.88 -5.28 6.90
N ALA A 65 1.29 -6.43 6.69
CA ALA A 65 0.07 -6.80 7.40
C ALA A 65 0.13 -8.31 7.65
N GLY A 66 0.22 -8.70 8.90
CA GLY A 66 0.35 -10.10 9.26
C GLY A 66 1.63 -10.65 8.66
N ASP A 67 1.52 -11.70 7.87
CA ASP A 67 2.68 -12.27 7.26
C ASP A 67 2.90 -11.78 5.86
N THR A 68 2.18 -10.77 5.41
CA THR A 68 2.30 -10.27 4.05
C THR A 68 3.10 -8.99 4.04
N ALA A 69 4.01 -8.87 3.10
CA ALA A 69 4.79 -7.65 2.92
C ALA A 69 4.81 -7.29 1.45
N ILE A 70 4.43 -6.06 1.14
CA ILE A 70 4.47 -5.56 -0.23
C ILE A 70 5.44 -4.41 -0.26
N THR A 71 6.36 -4.42 -1.21
CA THR A 71 7.31 -3.34 -1.41
C THR A 71 7.09 -2.74 -2.77
N VAL A 72 7.00 -1.42 -2.84
CA VAL A 72 6.86 -0.74 -4.11
C VAL A 72 7.92 0.33 -4.17
N ARG A 73 8.66 0.37 -5.26
CA ARG A 73 9.66 1.40 -5.47
C ARG A 73 9.17 2.37 -6.51
N PHE A 74 9.29 3.63 -6.20
CA PHE A 74 8.83 4.68 -7.08
C PHE A 74 10.03 5.47 -7.58
N VAL A 75 9.99 5.86 -8.82
CA VAL A 75 11.01 6.74 -9.39
C VAL A 75 10.29 7.96 -9.88
N ASN A 76 10.64 9.10 -9.37
CA ASN A 76 9.99 10.36 -9.67
C ASN A 76 8.48 10.28 -9.46
N GLY A 77 8.08 9.59 -8.39
CA GLY A 77 6.69 9.53 -8.01
C GLY A 77 5.85 8.49 -8.72
N LYS A 78 6.48 7.65 -9.54
CA LYS A 78 5.74 6.63 -10.27
C LYS A 78 6.31 5.26 -10.01
N VAL A 79 5.44 4.26 -10.01
CA VAL A 79 5.86 2.89 -9.72
C VAL A 79 6.86 2.40 -10.76
N ALA A 80 8.01 1.98 -10.29
CA ALA A 80 9.03 1.38 -11.14
C ALA A 80 9.19 -0.10 -10.86
N PHE A 81 8.87 -0.54 -9.65
CA PHE A 81 9.07 -1.93 -9.27
C PHE A 81 8.16 -2.28 -8.11
N LYS A 82 7.66 -3.49 -8.07
CA LYS A 82 6.87 -3.95 -6.94
C LYS A 82 7.23 -5.38 -6.62
N SER A 83 7.10 -5.77 -5.36
CA SER A 83 7.36 -7.14 -4.96
C SER A 83 6.44 -7.54 -3.81
N PHE A 84 6.10 -8.82 -3.76
CA PHE A 84 5.20 -9.37 -2.77
C PHE A 84 5.94 -10.47 -2.04
N ASP A 85 6.05 -10.35 -0.73
CA ASP A 85 6.78 -11.30 0.07
C ASP A 85 6.03 -11.66 1.32
N LYS A 86 6.48 -12.66 2.01
CA LYS A 86 5.95 -12.95 3.29
C LYS A 86 6.83 -12.31 4.31
N ALA A 87 6.25 -11.48 5.15
CA ALA A 87 7.03 -10.77 6.15
C ALA A 87 7.80 -11.70 7.05
N GLY A 88 7.23 -12.82 7.34
CA GLY A 88 7.91 -13.75 8.24
C GLY A 88 9.13 -14.39 7.65
N ASP A 89 9.30 -14.39 6.36
CA ASP A 89 10.42 -15.01 5.76
C ASP A 89 11.59 -14.13 5.66
N LYS A 90 11.45 -12.89 5.94
CA LYS A 90 12.47 -12.05 5.83
C LYS A 90 13.60 -12.36 6.58
N GLY A 91 13.58 -12.73 7.55
CA GLY A 91 14.68 -12.97 8.36
C GLY A 91 15.78 -13.72 7.76
N LYS A 92 15.70 -14.17 6.68
CA LYS A 92 16.68 -14.95 6.19
C LYS A 92 17.67 -14.39 5.61
#